data_9cb09b7293cea76a2350768c396c3e76
#
_entry.id   9cb09b7293cea76a2350768c396c3e76
#
_cell.length_a   1.000
_cell.length_b   1.000
_cell.length_c   1.000
_cell.angle_alpha   90.00
_cell.angle_beta   90.00
_cell.angle_gamma   90.00
#
_symmetry.space_group_name_H-M   'P 1'
#
loop_
_entity.id
_entity.type
_entity.pdbx_description
1 polymer ?
#
loop_
_entity_poly.entity_id
_entity_poly.type
_entity_poly.pdbx_seq_one_letter_code
_entity_poly.pdbx_strand_id
1 'polypeptide(L)'
;MARLKQFYKDTVVKEMTKKFGYTSVMQVPKIEKITLNMGVGEAVADKKVMERAVGDMEKIAGQKVIVTRAKKSVAAFKIRDDYPVGCKVTLRRERMYEFFDRLVTVAIPRTRDFRGLSAKSFDGRGNYNMGVKEQIIFPEIEYDKIDVIRGMNITITTTAKTDEEGKALLSAFNFPFRG
;
A
#
# COMPACT_ATOMS: atom_id res chain seq x y z
N MET A 1 -0.02 0.03 21.15
CA MET A 1 0.96 0.67 20.22
C MET A 1 1.41 -0.38 19.22
N ALA A 2 1.39 -0.08 17.93
CA ALA A 2 1.78 -1.03 16.89
C ALA A 2 3.26 -1.48 17.07
N ARG A 3 3.52 -2.77 16.94
CA ARG A 3 4.85 -3.38 17.10
C ARG A 3 5.93 -2.68 16.27
N LEU A 4 5.65 -2.44 14.99
CA LEU A 4 6.61 -1.79 14.09
C LEU A 4 6.83 -0.31 14.41
N LYS A 5 5.90 0.37 15.04
CA LYS A 5 6.10 1.76 15.50
C LYS A 5 7.13 1.81 16.64
N GLN A 6 7.09 0.84 17.54
CA GLN A 6 8.08 0.72 18.59
C GLN A 6 9.44 0.32 17.98
N PHE A 7 9.46 -0.67 17.10
CA PHE A 7 10.67 -1.11 16.40
C PHE A 7 11.36 0.04 15.64
N TYR A 8 10.56 0.91 14.98
CA TYR A 8 11.10 2.11 14.34
C TYR A 8 11.89 2.97 15.31
N LYS A 9 11.34 3.26 16.50
CA LYS A 9 11.98 4.12 17.49
C LYS A 9 13.25 3.50 18.10
N ASP A 10 13.21 2.21 18.37
CA ASP A 10 14.26 1.52 19.13
C ASP A 10 15.43 1.10 18.24
N THR A 11 15.16 0.71 17.00
CA THR A 11 16.14 0.09 16.08
C THR A 11 16.38 0.92 14.83
N VAL A 12 15.32 1.18 14.04
CA VAL A 12 15.46 1.78 12.71
C VAL A 12 16.08 3.17 12.76
N VAL A 13 15.68 4.01 13.73
CA VAL A 13 16.25 5.36 13.90
C VAL A 13 17.75 5.29 14.11
N LYS A 14 18.24 4.35 14.95
CA LYS A 14 19.66 4.21 15.24
C LYS A 14 20.46 3.73 14.02
N GLU A 15 19.95 2.74 13.31
CA GLU A 15 20.55 2.22 12.08
C GLU A 15 20.64 3.27 10.98
N MET A 16 19.57 4.00 10.75
CA MET A 16 19.51 5.06 9.75
C MET A 16 20.46 6.22 10.10
N THR A 17 20.48 6.64 11.37
CA THR A 17 21.42 7.68 11.84
C THR A 17 22.86 7.27 11.66
N LYS A 18 23.20 6.01 11.98
CA LYS A 18 24.56 5.48 11.78
C LYS A 18 24.95 5.43 10.30
N LYS A 19 24.00 5.07 9.41
CA LYS A 19 24.25 4.90 7.98
C LYS A 19 24.41 6.21 7.24
N PHE A 20 23.56 7.19 7.54
CA PHE A 20 23.48 8.47 6.79
C PHE A 20 24.02 9.67 7.58
N GLY A 21 24.41 9.50 8.83
CA GLY A 21 25.04 10.57 9.62
C GLY A 21 24.10 11.72 9.99
N TYR A 22 22.81 11.45 10.23
CA TYR A 22 21.84 12.50 10.60
C TYR A 22 22.23 13.16 11.93
N THR A 23 22.19 14.49 11.97
CA THR A 23 22.51 15.29 13.16
C THR A 23 21.34 15.40 14.14
N SER A 24 20.11 15.19 13.65
CA SER A 24 18.89 15.24 14.45
C SER A 24 17.99 14.04 14.16
N VAL A 25 17.34 13.52 15.19
CA VAL A 25 16.33 12.46 15.07
C VAL A 25 15.17 12.86 14.16
N MET A 26 14.88 14.16 14.07
CA MET A 26 13.82 14.67 13.19
C MET A 26 14.17 14.60 11.69
N GLN A 27 15.44 14.42 11.34
CA GLN A 27 15.88 14.25 9.94
C GLN A 27 15.73 12.80 9.46
N VAL A 28 15.63 11.86 10.40
CA VAL A 28 15.52 10.44 10.07
C VAL A 28 14.22 10.18 9.30
N PRO A 29 14.27 9.55 8.10
CA PRO A 29 13.09 9.25 7.33
C PRO A 29 12.14 8.32 8.09
N LYS A 30 10.85 8.55 7.88
CA LYS A 30 9.77 7.72 8.44
C LYS A 30 8.70 7.45 7.40
N ILE A 31 7.93 6.39 7.58
CA ILE A 31 6.74 6.15 6.79
C ILE A 31 5.68 7.17 7.23
N GLU A 32 5.14 7.92 6.27
CA GLU A 32 4.14 8.97 6.53
C GLU A 32 2.71 8.45 6.37
N LYS A 33 2.47 7.74 5.28
CA LYS A 33 1.18 7.13 4.94
C LYS A 33 1.35 5.95 4.00
N ILE A 34 0.35 5.07 4.00
CA ILE A 34 0.20 4.03 2.98
C ILE A 34 -1.14 4.25 2.30
N THR A 35 -1.13 4.33 0.98
CA THR A 35 -2.33 4.49 0.16
C THR A 35 -2.59 3.19 -0.59
N LEU A 36 -3.78 2.64 -0.43
CA LEU A 36 -4.27 1.52 -1.21
C LEU A 36 -5.24 2.06 -2.26
N ASN A 37 -5.10 1.60 -3.48
CA ASN A 37 -5.98 1.97 -4.58
C ASN A 37 -6.37 0.73 -5.40
N MET A 38 -7.64 0.60 -5.68
CA MET A 38 -8.19 -0.46 -6.53
C MET A 38 -8.98 0.18 -7.66
N GLY A 39 -8.55 -0.05 -8.90
CA GLY A 39 -9.30 0.33 -10.08
C GLY A 39 -10.34 -0.74 -10.39
N VAL A 40 -11.61 -0.35 -10.54
CA VAL A 40 -12.74 -1.24 -10.81
C VAL A 40 -13.47 -0.76 -12.04
N GLY A 41 -12.89 -1.02 -13.23
CA GLY A 41 -13.47 -0.62 -14.51
C GLY A 41 -14.83 -1.28 -14.80
N GLU A 42 -15.03 -2.50 -14.31
CA GLU A 42 -16.26 -3.27 -14.43
C GLU A 42 -17.47 -2.60 -13.74
N ALA A 43 -17.22 -1.73 -12.76
CA ALA A 43 -18.26 -0.99 -12.03
C ALA A 43 -19.07 -0.04 -12.92
N VAL A 44 -18.57 0.29 -14.12
CA VAL A 44 -19.32 1.06 -15.13
C VAL A 44 -20.54 0.27 -15.63
N ALA A 45 -20.40 -1.05 -15.74
CA ALA A 45 -21.49 -1.93 -16.17
C ALA A 45 -22.39 -2.37 -15.02
N ASP A 46 -21.80 -2.69 -13.85
CA ASP A 46 -22.53 -3.16 -12.67
C ASP A 46 -22.03 -2.47 -11.38
N LYS A 47 -22.91 -1.66 -10.79
CA LYS A 47 -22.60 -0.95 -9.53
C LYS A 47 -22.33 -1.88 -8.34
N LYS A 48 -22.91 -3.09 -8.31
CA LYS A 48 -22.70 -4.07 -7.22
C LYS A 48 -21.26 -4.53 -7.16
N VAL A 49 -20.55 -4.53 -8.27
CA VAL A 49 -19.11 -4.85 -8.33
C VAL A 49 -18.29 -3.87 -7.49
N MET A 50 -18.67 -2.58 -7.54
CA MET A 50 -18.01 -1.55 -6.71
C MET A 50 -18.25 -1.78 -5.22
N GLU A 51 -19.47 -2.11 -4.82
CA GLU A 51 -19.81 -2.36 -3.41
C GLU A 51 -18.99 -3.53 -2.84
N ARG A 52 -18.82 -4.60 -3.63
CA ARG A 52 -17.99 -5.75 -3.26
C ARG A 52 -16.51 -5.39 -3.14
N ALA A 53 -16.00 -4.63 -4.12
CA ALA A 53 -14.61 -4.17 -4.09
C ALA A 53 -14.32 -3.26 -2.87
N VAL A 54 -15.26 -2.37 -2.54
CA VAL A 54 -15.19 -1.53 -1.33
C VAL A 54 -15.18 -2.40 -0.08
N GLY A 55 -16.09 -3.39 0.01
CA GLY A 55 -16.16 -4.31 1.15
C GLY A 55 -14.86 -5.09 1.36
N ASP A 56 -14.23 -5.59 0.30
CA ASP A 56 -12.94 -6.27 0.38
C ASP A 56 -11.84 -5.33 0.85
N MET A 57 -11.78 -4.12 0.30
CA MET A 57 -10.77 -3.15 0.72
C MET A 57 -10.97 -2.66 2.15
N GLU A 58 -12.21 -2.53 2.63
CA GLU A 58 -12.51 -2.17 4.03
C GLU A 58 -12.04 -3.26 5.00
N LYS A 59 -12.18 -4.52 4.66
CA LYS A 59 -11.64 -5.64 5.46
C LYS A 59 -10.11 -5.57 5.54
N ILE A 60 -9.44 -5.34 4.41
CA ILE A 60 -7.98 -5.24 4.34
C ILE A 60 -7.47 -4.02 5.12
N ALA A 61 -8.09 -2.87 4.94
CA ALA A 61 -7.65 -1.60 5.53
C ALA A 61 -8.04 -1.41 7.00
N GLY A 62 -9.14 -2.04 7.43
CA GLY A 62 -9.71 -1.83 8.76
C GLY A 62 -10.30 -0.43 8.96
N GLN A 63 -10.61 0.29 7.88
CA GLN A 63 -11.28 1.58 7.93
C GLN A 63 -12.13 1.82 6.68
N LYS A 64 -13.03 2.79 6.75
CA LYS A 64 -13.92 3.19 5.65
C LYS A 64 -13.13 3.60 4.41
N VAL A 65 -13.56 3.10 3.27
CA VAL A 65 -12.96 3.33 1.96
C VAL A 65 -13.71 4.42 1.21
N ILE A 66 -13.00 5.20 0.41
CA ILE A 66 -13.58 6.26 -0.43
C ILE A 66 -13.72 5.72 -1.86
N VAL A 67 -14.92 5.79 -2.41
CA VAL A 67 -15.17 5.50 -3.82
C VAL A 67 -14.65 6.67 -4.66
N THR A 68 -13.81 6.38 -5.63
CA THR A 68 -13.30 7.36 -6.58
C THR A 68 -14.21 7.43 -7.80
N ARG A 69 -14.53 8.65 -8.21
CA ARG A 69 -15.48 8.92 -9.29
C ARG A 69 -14.81 9.61 -10.46
N ALA A 70 -15.32 9.39 -11.66
CA ALA A 70 -14.83 10.01 -12.87
C ALA A 70 -15.08 11.53 -12.83
N LYS A 71 -14.06 12.31 -13.20
CA LYS A 71 -14.14 13.77 -13.26
C LYS A 71 -14.62 14.29 -14.62
N LYS A 72 -14.53 13.48 -15.66
CA LYS A 72 -14.90 13.83 -17.03
C LYS A 72 -15.49 12.62 -17.73
N SER A 73 -16.49 12.88 -18.56
CA SER A 73 -17.07 11.86 -19.44
C SER A 73 -16.11 11.51 -20.56
N VAL A 74 -15.92 10.21 -20.81
CA VAL A 74 -15.08 9.68 -21.89
C VAL A 74 -15.86 8.61 -22.64
N ALA A 75 -16.28 8.91 -23.86
CA ALA A 75 -17.11 8.03 -24.67
C ALA A 75 -16.43 6.69 -25.00
N ALA A 76 -15.13 6.70 -25.29
CA ALA A 76 -14.34 5.50 -25.57
C ALA A 76 -14.38 4.46 -24.44
N PHE A 77 -14.44 4.90 -23.19
CA PHE A 77 -14.52 4.03 -22.01
C PHE A 77 -15.94 3.89 -21.47
N LYS A 78 -16.94 4.43 -22.14
CA LYS A 78 -18.36 4.43 -21.70
C LYS A 78 -18.57 5.02 -20.30
N ILE A 79 -17.72 5.97 -19.91
CA ILE A 79 -17.72 6.64 -18.61
C ILE A 79 -18.42 7.98 -18.73
N ARG A 80 -19.32 8.29 -17.82
CA ARG A 80 -19.90 9.61 -17.61
C ARG A 80 -19.35 10.25 -16.33
N ASP A 81 -19.57 11.55 -16.21
CA ASP A 81 -19.22 12.29 -14.99
C ASP A 81 -19.87 11.62 -13.77
N ASP A 82 -19.14 11.62 -12.66
CA ASP A 82 -19.55 11.05 -11.39
C ASP A 82 -19.74 9.50 -11.36
N TYR A 83 -19.37 8.80 -12.43
CA TYR A 83 -19.39 7.33 -12.39
C TYR A 83 -18.32 6.77 -11.45
N PRO A 84 -18.66 5.75 -10.63
CA PRO A 84 -17.68 5.07 -9.78
C PRO A 84 -16.70 4.28 -10.65
N VAL A 85 -15.41 4.56 -10.54
CA VAL A 85 -14.33 3.94 -11.33
C VAL A 85 -13.32 3.18 -10.51
N GLY A 86 -13.34 3.35 -9.19
CA GLY A 86 -12.43 2.68 -8.28
C GLY A 86 -12.68 3.05 -6.82
N CYS A 87 -11.83 2.55 -5.97
CA CYS A 87 -11.86 2.88 -4.55
C CYS A 87 -10.44 3.05 -4.01
N LYS A 88 -10.29 3.89 -2.99
CA LYS A 88 -9.02 4.14 -2.32
C LYS A 88 -9.17 4.33 -0.83
N VAL A 89 -8.08 4.06 -0.12
CA VAL A 89 -7.97 4.33 1.31
C VAL A 89 -6.57 4.78 1.65
N THR A 90 -6.44 5.70 2.59
CA THR A 90 -5.16 6.18 3.10
C THR A 90 -5.03 5.82 4.58
N LEU A 91 -4.00 5.04 4.89
CA LEU A 91 -3.67 4.60 6.24
C LEU A 91 -2.58 5.49 6.82
N ARG A 92 -2.73 5.87 8.09
CA ARG A 92 -1.77 6.71 8.83
C ARG A 92 -1.58 6.19 10.24
N ARG A 93 -0.50 6.61 10.89
CA ARG A 93 -0.20 6.35 12.29
C ARG A 93 -0.22 4.85 12.62
N GLU A 94 -0.95 4.42 13.64
CA GLU A 94 -0.96 3.02 14.12
C GLU A 94 -1.53 2.05 13.09
N ARG A 95 -2.65 2.40 12.45
CA ARG A 95 -3.26 1.55 11.41
C ARG A 95 -2.31 1.32 10.22
N MET A 96 -1.53 2.31 9.87
CA MET A 96 -0.51 2.21 8.84
C MET A 96 0.57 1.18 9.23
N TYR A 97 1.10 1.25 10.45
CA TYR A 97 2.11 0.29 10.91
C TYR A 97 1.57 -1.12 11.07
N GLU A 98 0.33 -1.27 11.52
CA GLU A 98 -0.34 -2.58 11.61
C GLU A 98 -0.56 -3.18 10.23
N PHE A 99 -1.03 -2.40 9.27
CA PHE A 99 -1.16 -2.84 7.88
C PHE A 99 0.20 -3.21 7.28
N PHE A 100 1.23 -2.38 7.49
CA PHE A 100 2.57 -2.63 6.99
C PHE A 100 3.17 -3.92 7.56
N ASP A 101 2.96 -4.18 8.84
CA ASP A 101 3.38 -5.42 9.49
C ASP A 101 2.73 -6.65 8.83
N ARG A 102 1.41 -6.63 8.65
CA ARG A 102 0.68 -7.72 7.96
C ARG A 102 1.12 -7.87 6.51
N LEU A 103 1.36 -6.76 5.81
CA LEU A 103 1.84 -6.77 4.44
C LEU A 103 3.17 -7.52 4.32
N VAL A 104 4.14 -7.17 5.15
CA VAL A 104 5.50 -7.75 5.09
C VAL A 104 5.54 -9.18 5.62
N THR A 105 4.87 -9.46 6.73
CA THR A 105 4.97 -10.76 7.41
C THR A 105 4.04 -11.83 6.86
N VAL A 106 2.89 -11.45 6.30
CA VAL A 106 1.85 -12.39 5.89
C VAL A 106 1.52 -12.29 4.41
N ALA A 107 1.15 -11.09 3.93
CA ALA A 107 0.60 -10.94 2.60
C ALA A 107 1.63 -11.16 1.49
N ILE A 108 2.79 -10.52 1.58
CA ILE A 108 3.84 -10.66 0.56
C ILE A 108 4.33 -12.11 0.43
N PRO A 109 4.64 -12.86 1.50
CA PRO A 109 5.04 -14.26 1.39
C PRO A 109 3.98 -15.18 0.78
N ARG A 110 2.70 -14.83 0.87
CA ARG A 110 1.59 -15.58 0.27
C ARG A 110 1.39 -15.31 -1.23
N THR A 111 2.12 -14.38 -1.79
CA THR A 111 2.06 -14.09 -3.24
C THR A 111 2.62 -15.27 -4.03
N ARG A 112 1.91 -15.66 -5.09
CA ARG A 112 2.36 -16.73 -5.99
C ARG A 112 3.68 -16.36 -6.65
N ASP A 113 4.60 -17.34 -6.74
CA ASP A 113 5.91 -17.19 -7.40
C ASP A 113 6.69 -15.95 -6.93
N PHE A 114 6.60 -15.66 -5.63
CA PHE A 114 7.27 -14.51 -5.06
C PHE A 114 8.80 -14.66 -5.17
N ARG A 115 9.44 -13.71 -5.84
CA ARG A 115 10.90 -13.66 -6.07
C ARG A 115 11.55 -12.38 -5.54
N GLY A 116 10.88 -11.69 -4.64
CA GLY A 116 11.29 -10.38 -4.14
C GLY A 116 10.65 -9.22 -4.91
N LEU A 117 10.62 -8.06 -4.28
CA LEU A 117 10.07 -6.83 -4.81
C LEU A 117 11.14 -6.00 -5.51
N SER A 118 10.78 -5.34 -6.60
CA SER A 118 11.71 -4.51 -7.36
C SER A 118 12.23 -3.33 -6.53
N ALA A 119 13.54 -3.19 -6.42
CA ALA A 119 14.17 -2.02 -5.81
C ALA A 119 14.11 -0.77 -6.70
N LYS A 120 13.63 -0.89 -7.95
CA LYS A 120 13.52 0.22 -8.92
C LYS A 120 12.14 0.90 -8.90
N SER A 121 11.22 0.46 -8.06
CA SER A 121 9.84 0.99 -8.01
C SER A 121 9.68 2.20 -7.09
N PHE A 122 10.75 2.95 -6.90
CA PHE A 122 10.75 4.26 -6.26
C PHE A 122 10.47 5.38 -7.26
N ASP A 123 9.97 6.51 -6.78
CA ASP A 123 9.57 7.67 -7.59
C ASP A 123 10.64 8.76 -7.75
N GLY A 124 11.86 8.54 -7.28
CA GLY A 124 12.94 9.54 -7.22
C GLY A 124 12.95 10.39 -5.95
N ARG A 125 11.94 10.24 -5.09
CA ARG A 125 11.77 11.00 -3.83
C ARG A 125 11.57 10.11 -2.61
N GLY A 126 11.98 8.85 -2.69
CA GLY A 126 11.91 7.89 -1.59
C GLY A 126 10.53 7.30 -1.33
N ASN A 127 9.54 7.50 -2.19
CA ASN A 127 8.25 6.83 -2.11
C ASN A 127 8.29 5.55 -2.92
N TYR A 128 7.66 4.50 -2.42
CA TYR A 128 7.66 3.18 -3.03
C TYR A 128 6.27 2.78 -3.52
N ASN A 129 6.20 2.24 -4.74
CA ASN A 129 4.95 1.77 -5.35
C ASN A 129 5.05 0.29 -5.70
N MET A 130 4.03 -0.47 -5.36
CA MET A 130 3.91 -1.87 -5.75
C MET A 130 2.48 -2.21 -6.17
N GLY A 131 2.36 -3.13 -7.11
CA GLY A 131 1.10 -3.73 -7.52
C GLY A 131 0.96 -5.13 -6.92
N VAL A 132 -0.19 -5.42 -6.38
CA VAL A 132 -0.64 -6.75 -5.96
C VAL A 132 -1.66 -7.23 -6.97
N LYS A 133 -1.45 -8.42 -7.52
CA LYS A 133 -2.35 -8.98 -8.54
C LYS A 133 -3.64 -9.57 -7.96
N GLU A 134 -3.58 -10.04 -6.73
CA GLU A 134 -4.65 -10.80 -6.09
C GLU A 134 -4.90 -10.31 -4.67
N GLN A 135 -6.12 -9.87 -4.34
CA GLN A 135 -6.49 -9.44 -2.99
C GLN A 135 -6.49 -10.60 -1.98
N ILE A 136 -6.55 -11.83 -2.45
CA ILE A 136 -6.57 -13.05 -1.61
C ILE A 136 -5.28 -13.30 -0.82
N ILE A 137 -4.20 -12.59 -1.12
CA ILE A 137 -2.96 -12.67 -0.32
C ILE A 137 -3.17 -12.14 1.11
N PHE A 138 -4.16 -11.28 1.31
CA PHE A 138 -4.49 -10.78 2.64
C PHE A 138 -5.34 -11.79 3.42
N PRO A 139 -4.96 -12.09 4.68
CA PRO A 139 -5.65 -13.11 5.47
C PRO A 139 -7.11 -12.75 5.81
N GLU A 140 -7.46 -11.47 5.73
CA GLU A 140 -8.82 -10.96 5.98
C GLU A 140 -9.80 -11.31 4.86
N ILE A 141 -9.29 -11.72 3.70
CA ILE A 141 -10.10 -12.07 2.53
C ILE A 141 -10.23 -13.58 2.45
N GLU A 142 -11.47 -14.07 2.52
CA GLU A 142 -11.80 -15.47 2.34
C GLU A 142 -12.08 -15.73 0.86
N TYR A 143 -11.38 -16.72 0.28
CA TYR A 143 -11.49 -17.06 -1.14
C TYR A 143 -12.93 -17.42 -1.56
N ASP A 144 -13.67 -18.10 -0.70
CA ASP A 144 -15.03 -18.55 -1.00
C ASP A 144 -16.08 -17.41 -1.00
N LYS A 145 -15.71 -16.24 -0.48
CA LYS A 145 -16.62 -15.10 -0.35
C LYS A 145 -16.37 -13.98 -1.36
N ILE A 146 -15.36 -14.14 -2.20
CA ILE A 146 -15.08 -13.16 -3.26
C ILE A 146 -15.81 -13.54 -4.55
N ASP A 147 -16.21 -12.53 -5.31
CA ASP A 147 -16.82 -12.70 -6.64
C ASP A 147 -15.76 -12.84 -7.74
N VAL A 148 -14.74 -11.97 -7.71
CA VAL A 148 -13.66 -11.92 -8.71
C VAL A 148 -12.34 -11.58 -8.02
N ILE A 149 -11.24 -12.13 -8.50
CA ILE A 149 -9.89 -11.75 -8.09
C ILE A 149 -9.58 -10.36 -8.66
N ARG A 150 -9.24 -9.41 -7.76
CA ARG A 150 -8.87 -8.04 -8.13
C ARG A 150 -7.49 -7.70 -7.63
N GLY A 151 -6.75 -6.99 -8.49
CA GLY A 151 -5.49 -6.39 -8.10
C GLY A 151 -5.68 -5.05 -7.39
N MET A 152 -4.64 -4.63 -6.68
CA MET A 152 -4.58 -3.31 -6.07
C MET A 152 -3.17 -2.73 -6.14
N ASN A 153 -3.09 -1.42 -6.10
CA ASN A 153 -1.84 -0.69 -5.98
C ASN A 153 -1.63 -0.25 -4.53
N ILE A 154 -0.43 -0.45 -4.04
CA ILE A 154 -0.01 -0.05 -2.69
C ILE A 154 1.11 0.98 -2.86
N THR A 155 0.91 2.18 -2.34
CA THR A 155 1.89 3.26 -2.35
C THR A 155 2.31 3.54 -0.92
N ILE A 156 3.60 3.39 -0.64
CA ILE A 156 4.22 3.71 0.65
C ILE A 156 4.89 5.07 0.51
N THR A 157 4.31 6.09 1.14
CA THR A 157 4.87 7.44 1.17
C THR A 157 5.75 7.61 2.38
N THR A 158 6.99 8.04 2.15
CA THR A 158 7.97 8.29 3.20
C THR A 158 8.37 9.76 3.24
N THR A 159 9.07 10.16 4.29
CA THR A 159 9.68 11.50 4.40
C THR A 159 11.13 11.51 3.90
N ALA A 160 11.61 10.44 3.29
CA ALA A 160 12.92 10.37 2.67
C ALA A 160 13.06 11.38 1.53
N LYS A 161 14.26 11.91 1.34
CA LYS A 161 14.55 12.86 0.27
C LYS A 161 15.03 12.16 -1.01
N THR A 162 15.65 11.00 -0.84
CA THR A 162 16.21 10.20 -1.94
C THR A 162 15.70 8.77 -1.90
N ASP A 163 15.77 8.08 -3.03
CA ASP A 163 15.39 6.67 -3.14
C ASP A 163 16.29 5.75 -2.31
N GLU A 164 17.56 6.14 -2.13
CA GLU A 164 18.51 5.40 -1.29
C GLU A 164 18.10 5.42 0.18
N GLU A 165 17.69 6.59 0.68
CA GLU A 165 17.15 6.73 2.04
C GLU A 165 15.85 5.92 2.19
N GLY A 166 14.94 6.02 1.20
CA GLY A 166 13.68 5.26 1.17
C GLY A 166 13.91 3.75 1.16
N LYS A 167 14.83 3.28 0.32
CA LYS A 167 15.22 1.87 0.26
C LYS A 167 15.82 1.38 1.57
N ALA A 168 16.73 2.15 2.16
CA ALA A 168 17.34 1.81 3.44
C ALA A 168 16.30 1.74 4.56
N LEU A 169 15.35 2.71 4.60
CA LEU A 169 14.26 2.72 5.57
C LEU A 169 13.40 1.45 5.46
N LEU A 170 12.94 1.09 4.26
CA LEU A 170 12.12 -0.09 4.06
C LEU A 170 12.90 -1.38 4.33
N SER A 171 14.19 -1.44 3.96
CA SER A 171 15.06 -2.58 4.26
C SER A 171 15.23 -2.80 5.76
N ALA A 172 15.33 -1.73 6.55
CA ALA A 172 15.39 -1.81 8.00
C ALA A 172 14.11 -2.42 8.63
N PHE A 173 12.98 -2.34 7.94
CA PHE A 173 11.75 -3.04 8.30
C PHE A 173 11.63 -4.46 7.72
N ASN A 174 12.72 -5.03 7.20
CA ASN A 174 12.75 -6.33 6.52
C ASN A 174 11.85 -6.41 5.28
N PHE A 175 11.69 -5.31 4.57
CA PHE A 175 10.94 -5.31 3.33
C PHE A 175 11.69 -6.14 2.27
N PRO A 176 11.05 -7.14 1.64
CA PRO A 176 11.75 -8.16 0.86
C PRO A 176 12.07 -7.65 -0.56
N PHE A 177 13.08 -6.83 -0.68
CA PHE A 177 13.59 -6.42 -1.98
C PHE A 177 14.32 -7.58 -2.68
N ARG A 178 14.18 -7.62 -3.98
CA ARG A 178 14.99 -8.49 -4.84
C ARG A 178 16.43 -7.92 -4.88
N GLY A 179 17.39 -8.79 -4.61
CA GLY A 179 18.82 -8.47 -4.74
C GLY A 179 19.22 -8.21 -6.19
#